data_d5b7affca3cca2f33f419a2f9bf2ecb5
#
_entry.id   d5b7affca3cca2f33f419a2f9bf2ecb5
#
_cell.length_a   1.000
_cell.length_b   1.000
_cell.length_c   1.000
_cell.angle_alpha   90.00
_cell.angle_beta   90.00
_cell.angle_gamma   90.00
#
_symmetry.space_group_name_H-M   'P 1'
#
loop_
_entity.id
_entity.type
_entity.pdbx_description
1 polymer ?
#
loop_
_entity_poly.entity_id
_entity_poly.type
_entity_poly.pdbx_seq_one_letter_code
_entity_poly.pdbx_strand_id
1 'polypeptide(L)'
;MPRVPGSGFDGVLVDVPCTGSGTTRKNPDVWGKWRPSSGRSLHSLQYDLLSRAIELTKPGGRVVYSTCSLDPIENEAVVARVVAGGKVRVVPCGDSLSGVPSKPGMANWPLLNDRGELDTESESEEYLLPTEDKAVSSQLIDCLRVWNDEIGGGGFFLAVLERIMEEDVSGSIDPFPSQKTFDDPESFPQPIDEERERELREIWGSVPTNIWSRGKSLLWSSDEIREIWGAQRTRKSGRELIPGDRWRPLKVIHLGLIAARLRKGRLDRTVSRAARRLREEISGPFVNVDENVIDDILRGKEPLRTDISSLQDTDRGSRILVGSRGYCLAVWVGNRVTPMVSQSERTVMRGVRDLSFGTKEEE
;
A
#
# COMPACT_ATOMS: atom_id res chain seq x y z
N MET A 1 -4.99 -7.19 -17.87
CA MET A 1 -4.39 -6.09 -17.09
C MET A 1 -5.46 -5.07 -16.80
N PRO A 2 -5.52 -4.50 -15.59
CA PRO A 2 -6.46 -3.44 -15.33
C PRO A 2 -6.14 -2.25 -16.25
N ARG A 3 -7.18 -1.57 -16.67
CA ARG A 3 -7.04 -0.30 -17.39
C ARG A 3 -6.92 0.82 -16.38
N VAL A 4 -6.14 1.82 -16.73
CA VAL A 4 -6.19 3.09 -16.02
C VAL A 4 -7.56 3.71 -16.30
N PRO A 5 -8.27 4.25 -15.28
CA PRO A 5 -9.49 5.02 -15.51
C PRO A 5 -9.25 6.08 -16.58
N GLY A 6 -10.20 6.33 -17.46
CA GLY A 6 -10.04 7.30 -18.54
C GLY A 6 -9.71 8.71 -18.03
N SER A 7 -10.21 9.06 -16.85
CA SER A 7 -9.87 10.32 -16.15
C SER A 7 -8.56 10.28 -15.37
N GLY A 8 -7.91 9.10 -15.24
CA GLY A 8 -6.80 8.86 -14.33
C GLY A 8 -7.23 8.40 -12.94
N PHE A 9 -6.26 8.13 -12.06
CA PHE A 9 -6.49 7.76 -10.67
C PHE A 9 -6.68 8.98 -9.77
N ASP A 10 -7.47 8.86 -8.70
CA ASP A 10 -7.60 9.89 -7.66
C ASP A 10 -6.30 10.10 -6.89
N GLY A 11 -5.55 9.02 -6.68
CA GLY A 11 -4.27 9.03 -5.99
C GLY A 11 -3.33 7.94 -6.50
N VAL A 12 -2.06 8.25 -6.60
CA VAL A 12 -0.98 7.33 -7.00
C VAL A 12 0.14 7.39 -5.98
N LEU A 13 0.53 6.23 -5.44
CA LEU A 13 1.69 6.09 -4.57
C LEU A 13 2.88 5.57 -5.39
N VAL A 14 4.00 6.26 -5.28
CA VAL A 14 5.26 5.93 -5.97
C VAL A 14 6.36 5.75 -4.93
N ASP A 15 6.57 4.51 -4.51
CA ASP A 15 7.72 4.12 -3.70
C ASP A 15 8.83 3.65 -4.64
N VAL A 16 9.82 4.52 -4.87
CA VAL A 16 10.80 4.30 -5.93
C VAL A 16 12.01 3.49 -5.44
N PRO A 17 12.66 2.72 -6.33
CA PRO A 17 13.96 2.16 -6.00
C PRO A 17 14.95 3.27 -5.70
N CYS A 18 15.68 3.14 -4.59
CA CYS A 18 16.62 4.15 -4.10
C CYS A 18 17.86 3.48 -3.50
N THR A 19 18.88 4.27 -3.15
CA THR A 19 20.11 3.79 -2.52
C THR A 19 19.91 3.26 -1.10
N GLY A 20 18.80 3.62 -0.47
CA GLY A 20 18.44 3.13 0.87
C GLY A 20 19.27 3.69 2.01
N SER A 21 19.89 4.87 1.85
CA SER A 21 20.76 5.49 2.87
C SER A 21 20.07 5.71 4.22
N GLY A 22 18.73 5.81 4.25
CA GLY A 22 17.94 5.86 5.49
C GLY A 22 17.73 4.49 6.17
N THR A 23 18.12 3.38 5.55
CA THR A 23 17.84 2.02 6.06
C THR A 23 19.00 1.40 6.86
N THR A 24 20.01 2.16 7.22
CA THR A 24 21.27 1.71 7.83
C THR A 24 21.10 0.87 9.10
N ARG A 25 20.05 1.10 9.89
CA ARG A 25 19.74 0.25 11.06
C ARG A 25 19.29 -1.16 10.67
N LYS A 26 18.49 -1.27 9.59
CA LYS A 26 17.97 -2.54 9.08
C LYS A 26 19.00 -3.23 8.18
N ASN A 27 19.73 -2.46 7.40
CA ASN A 27 20.70 -2.89 6.41
C ASN A 27 22.07 -2.24 6.67
N PRO A 28 22.88 -2.72 7.63
CA PRO A 28 24.18 -2.14 7.96
C PRO A 28 25.14 -2.07 6.77
N ASP A 29 25.02 -2.97 5.80
CA ASP A 29 25.82 -3.01 4.58
C ASP A 29 25.72 -1.74 3.73
N VAL A 30 24.66 -0.94 3.90
CA VAL A 30 24.48 0.33 3.19
C VAL A 30 25.63 1.29 3.52
N TRP A 31 26.12 1.33 4.77
CA TRP A 31 27.25 2.15 5.19
C TRP A 31 28.50 1.94 4.35
N GLY A 32 28.81 0.68 4.03
CA GLY A 32 30.00 0.36 3.24
C GLY A 32 29.85 0.50 1.73
N LYS A 33 28.61 0.48 1.24
CA LYS A 33 28.30 0.44 -0.20
C LYS A 33 27.86 1.77 -0.77
N TRP A 34 27.21 2.62 0.04
CA TRP A 34 26.70 3.91 -0.42
C TRP A 34 27.84 4.85 -0.84
N ARG A 35 27.62 5.56 -1.92
CA ARG A 35 28.50 6.62 -2.47
C ARG A 35 27.61 7.78 -2.95
N PRO A 36 28.11 9.02 -2.95
CA PRO A 36 27.41 10.17 -3.54
C PRO A 36 26.98 9.94 -4.99
N SER A 37 27.80 9.30 -5.80
CA SER A 37 27.47 8.96 -7.20
C SER A 37 26.31 7.95 -7.34
N SER A 38 25.99 7.20 -6.27
CA SER A 38 24.94 6.17 -6.33
C SER A 38 23.55 6.78 -6.55
N GLY A 39 23.24 7.90 -5.91
CA GLY A 39 21.99 8.64 -6.09
C GLY A 39 21.83 9.17 -7.51
N ARG A 40 22.91 9.71 -8.09
CA ARG A 40 22.92 10.22 -9.47
C ARG A 40 22.50 9.15 -10.48
N SER A 41 22.96 7.91 -10.32
CA SER A 41 22.64 6.80 -11.23
C SER A 41 21.16 6.41 -11.21
N LEU A 42 20.43 6.68 -10.12
CA LEU A 42 19.01 6.35 -9.97
C LEU A 42 18.08 7.52 -10.30
N HIS A 43 18.57 8.76 -10.27
CA HIS A 43 17.77 9.97 -10.43
C HIS A 43 16.86 9.94 -11.68
N SER A 44 17.42 9.59 -12.85
CA SER A 44 16.65 9.56 -14.08
C SER A 44 15.51 8.51 -14.03
N LEU A 45 15.77 7.34 -13.44
CA LEU A 45 14.73 6.33 -13.25
C LEU A 45 13.64 6.82 -12.30
N GLN A 46 14.02 7.47 -11.20
CA GLN A 46 13.08 8.02 -10.21
C GLN A 46 12.24 9.13 -10.82
N TYR A 47 12.85 10.02 -11.60
CA TYR A 47 12.15 11.04 -12.36
C TYR A 47 11.13 10.44 -13.35
N ASP A 48 11.52 9.42 -14.13
CA ASP A 48 10.65 8.77 -15.09
C ASP A 48 9.45 8.09 -14.39
N LEU A 49 9.69 7.44 -13.23
CA LEU A 49 8.64 6.80 -12.44
C LEU A 49 7.66 7.84 -11.86
N LEU A 50 8.17 8.94 -11.30
CA LEU A 50 7.34 10.00 -10.76
C LEU A 50 6.56 10.72 -11.87
N SER A 51 7.20 11.06 -12.99
CA SER A 51 6.55 11.65 -14.16
C SER A 51 5.43 10.76 -14.67
N ARG A 52 5.67 9.44 -14.70
CA ARG A 52 4.65 8.47 -15.08
C ARG A 52 3.47 8.42 -14.11
N ALA A 53 3.73 8.49 -12.81
CA ALA A 53 2.67 8.56 -11.81
C ALA A 53 1.81 9.81 -11.97
N ILE A 54 2.43 10.96 -12.26
CA ILE A 54 1.73 12.21 -12.52
C ILE A 54 0.80 12.07 -13.74
N GLU A 55 1.27 11.45 -14.83
CA GLU A 55 0.44 11.19 -16.01
C GLU A 55 -0.75 10.28 -15.71
N LEU A 56 -0.58 9.31 -14.82
CA LEU A 56 -1.64 8.37 -14.43
C LEU A 56 -2.66 8.97 -13.46
N THR A 57 -2.36 10.10 -12.85
CA THR A 57 -3.23 10.76 -11.87
C THR A 57 -4.16 11.74 -12.60
N LYS A 58 -5.43 11.81 -12.22
CA LYS A 58 -6.37 12.78 -12.77
C LYS A 58 -6.01 14.21 -12.36
N PRO A 59 -6.39 15.24 -13.14
CA PRO A 59 -6.29 16.63 -12.69
C PRO A 59 -6.96 16.82 -11.31
N GLY A 60 -6.29 17.53 -10.40
CA GLY A 60 -6.70 17.66 -8.99
C GLY A 60 -6.44 16.43 -8.12
N GLY A 61 -5.98 15.32 -8.70
CA GLY A 61 -5.58 14.11 -7.94
C GLY A 61 -4.21 14.24 -7.28
N ARG A 62 -3.89 13.30 -6.40
CA ARG A 62 -2.68 13.31 -5.57
C ARG A 62 -1.67 12.27 -6.04
N VAL A 63 -0.40 12.66 -6.03
CA VAL A 63 0.73 11.71 -6.16
C VAL A 63 1.56 11.78 -4.90
N VAL A 64 1.80 10.63 -4.29
CA VAL A 64 2.69 10.50 -3.13
C VAL A 64 3.99 9.87 -3.62
N TYR A 65 5.07 10.62 -3.56
CA TYR A 65 6.43 10.15 -3.85
C TYR A 65 7.14 9.82 -2.56
N SER A 66 7.75 8.65 -2.49
CA SER A 66 8.48 8.22 -1.30
C SER A 66 9.78 7.50 -1.63
N THR A 67 10.77 7.66 -0.74
CA THR A 67 12.03 6.92 -0.76
C THR A 67 12.48 6.59 0.66
N CYS A 68 13.25 5.51 0.80
CA CYS A 68 14.04 5.25 2.00
C CYS A 68 15.47 5.80 1.89
N SER A 69 15.73 6.74 0.98
CA SER A 69 16.99 7.48 0.87
C SER A 69 16.92 8.81 1.61
N LEU A 70 18.07 9.25 2.14
CA LEU A 70 18.26 10.59 2.70
C LEU A 70 19.03 11.50 1.74
N ASP A 71 19.40 11.00 0.56
CA ASP A 71 20.13 11.75 -0.45
C ASP A 71 19.20 12.76 -1.16
N PRO A 72 19.47 14.08 -1.13
CA PRO A 72 18.65 15.06 -1.81
C PRO A 72 18.62 14.89 -3.33
N ILE A 73 19.60 14.22 -3.93
CA ILE A 73 19.62 13.92 -5.36
C ILE A 73 18.50 12.94 -5.74
N GLU A 74 18.16 12.03 -4.85
CA GLU A 74 17.07 11.07 -5.02
C GLU A 74 15.71 11.62 -4.55
N ASN A 75 15.70 12.72 -3.84
CA ASN A 75 14.56 13.29 -3.14
C ASN A 75 14.17 14.65 -3.74
N GLU A 76 14.66 15.73 -3.19
CA GLU A 76 14.27 17.08 -3.59
C GLU A 76 14.64 17.43 -5.04
N ALA A 77 15.77 16.94 -5.55
CA ALA A 77 16.15 17.16 -6.93
C ALA A 77 15.14 16.53 -7.91
N VAL A 78 14.63 15.32 -7.60
CA VAL A 78 13.58 14.66 -8.40
C VAL A 78 12.28 15.45 -8.33
N VAL A 79 11.88 15.89 -7.14
CA VAL A 79 10.68 16.69 -6.94
C VAL A 79 10.79 18.05 -7.64
N ALA A 80 11.92 18.75 -7.49
CA ALA A 80 12.16 20.02 -8.17
C ALA A 80 11.99 19.90 -9.69
N ARG A 81 12.56 18.84 -10.27
CA ARG A 81 12.52 18.60 -11.71
C ARG A 81 11.10 18.39 -12.25
N VAL A 82 10.23 17.68 -11.51
CA VAL A 82 8.83 17.50 -11.95
C VAL A 82 7.98 18.76 -11.70
N VAL A 83 8.24 19.48 -10.61
CA VAL A 83 7.54 20.76 -10.30
C VAL A 83 7.89 21.83 -11.33
N ALA A 84 9.15 21.92 -11.76
CA ALA A 84 9.59 22.84 -12.82
C ALA A 84 8.85 22.58 -14.15
N GLY A 85 8.33 21.37 -14.39
CA GLY A 85 7.49 21.06 -15.53
C GLY A 85 6.09 21.67 -15.51
N GLY A 86 5.68 22.35 -14.42
CA GLY A 86 4.43 23.12 -14.30
C GLY A 86 3.15 22.28 -14.20
N LYS A 87 3.23 20.95 -14.21
CA LYS A 87 2.06 20.04 -14.18
C LYS A 87 1.61 19.65 -12.78
N VAL A 88 2.43 19.90 -11.79
CA VAL A 88 2.18 19.55 -10.39
C VAL A 88 2.67 20.64 -9.47
N ARG A 89 2.11 20.67 -8.27
CA ARG A 89 2.62 21.45 -7.13
C ARG A 89 2.79 20.57 -5.91
N VAL A 90 3.73 20.90 -5.03
CA VAL A 90 3.85 20.25 -3.72
C VAL A 90 2.72 20.70 -2.80
N VAL A 91 2.18 19.80 -2.03
CA VAL A 91 1.12 20.09 -1.04
C VAL A 91 1.66 19.77 0.35
N PRO A 92 1.61 20.73 1.29
CA PRO A 92 2.00 20.48 2.67
C PRO A 92 1.19 19.31 3.26
N CYS A 93 1.88 18.37 3.89
CA CYS A 93 1.24 17.19 4.48
C CYS A 93 1.67 16.91 5.92
N GLY A 94 2.48 17.78 6.54
CA GLY A 94 3.00 17.60 7.90
C GLY A 94 1.91 17.38 8.94
N ASP A 95 0.84 18.14 8.89
CA ASP A 95 -0.28 18.04 9.82
C ASP A 95 -1.02 16.69 9.74
N SER A 96 -0.98 16.04 8.57
CA SER A 96 -1.61 14.72 8.37
C SER A 96 -0.78 13.58 8.96
N LEU A 97 0.44 13.82 9.36
CA LEU A 97 1.38 12.85 9.94
C LEU A 97 1.69 13.18 11.41
N SER A 98 0.67 13.62 12.16
CA SER A 98 0.80 13.93 13.59
C SER A 98 1.40 12.73 14.34
N GLY A 99 2.42 12.99 15.17
CA GLY A 99 3.13 11.96 15.93
C GLY A 99 4.31 11.30 15.20
N VAL A 100 4.58 11.63 13.92
CA VAL A 100 5.81 11.24 13.24
C VAL A 100 6.78 12.40 13.27
N PRO A 101 7.92 12.29 13.98
CA PRO A 101 8.97 13.32 13.94
C PRO A 101 9.43 13.51 12.48
N SER A 102 9.23 14.69 11.95
CA SER A 102 9.65 15.02 10.59
C SER A 102 10.17 16.44 10.50
N LYS A 103 11.06 16.67 9.55
CA LYS A 103 11.60 17.99 9.22
C LYS A 103 11.17 18.39 7.80
N PRO A 104 11.15 19.69 7.49
CA PRO A 104 10.96 20.16 6.14
C PRO A 104 11.98 19.58 5.16
N GLY A 105 11.63 19.53 3.89
CA GLY A 105 12.56 19.25 2.80
C GLY A 105 13.62 20.34 2.66
N MET A 106 14.63 20.07 1.86
CA MET A 106 15.78 20.92 1.64
C MET A 106 15.62 21.74 0.35
N ALA A 107 15.78 23.06 0.44
CA ALA A 107 15.82 23.93 -0.75
C ALA A 107 17.23 24.02 -1.36
N ASN A 108 18.27 23.70 -0.57
CA ASN A 108 19.66 23.74 -0.99
C ASN A 108 20.41 22.50 -0.50
N TRP A 109 21.30 21.97 -1.31
CA TRP A 109 22.18 20.84 -1.00
C TRP A 109 23.48 20.93 -1.79
N PRO A 110 24.60 20.42 -1.23
CA PRO A 110 25.84 20.29 -1.99
C PRO A 110 25.78 19.10 -2.93
N LEU A 111 26.36 19.24 -4.13
CA LEU A 111 26.68 18.08 -4.95
C LEU A 111 28.07 17.58 -4.55
N LEU A 112 28.16 16.31 -4.16
CA LEU A 112 29.40 15.73 -3.65
C LEU A 112 29.95 14.70 -4.64
N ASN A 113 31.27 14.63 -4.73
CA ASN A 113 31.99 13.52 -5.38
C ASN A 113 32.10 12.31 -4.41
N ASP A 114 32.59 11.17 -4.90
CA ASP A 114 32.69 9.95 -4.08
C ASP A 114 33.73 10.01 -2.95
N ARG A 115 34.50 11.10 -2.86
CA ARG A 115 35.37 11.40 -1.71
C ARG A 115 34.66 12.22 -0.63
N GLY A 116 33.42 12.66 -0.89
CA GLY A 116 32.66 13.54 0.01
C GLY A 116 33.05 15.02 -0.11
N GLU A 117 33.78 15.42 -1.13
CA GLU A 117 34.14 16.80 -1.43
C GLU A 117 33.13 17.42 -2.39
N LEU A 118 33.05 18.76 -2.44
CA LEU A 118 32.20 19.45 -3.42
C LEU A 118 32.62 19.07 -4.84
N ASP A 119 31.68 18.62 -5.62
CA ASP A 119 31.90 18.28 -7.01
C ASP A 119 31.86 19.53 -7.90
N THR A 120 33.00 20.13 -8.12
CA THR A 120 33.18 21.32 -8.97
C THR A 120 33.66 20.97 -10.39
N GLU A 121 34.01 19.71 -10.64
CA GLU A 121 34.67 19.28 -11.86
C GLU A 121 33.77 18.47 -12.80
N SER A 122 32.69 17.89 -12.29
CA SER A 122 31.78 17.15 -13.16
C SER A 122 30.90 18.13 -13.94
N GLU A 123 30.73 17.90 -15.24
CA GLU A 123 29.64 18.47 -16.03
C GLU A 123 28.33 17.90 -15.50
N SER A 124 27.98 18.27 -14.26
CA SER A 124 26.77 17.77 -13.59
C SER A 124 25.58 18.30 -14.32
N GLU A 125 24.63 17.42 -14.60
CA GLU A 125 23.37 17.84 -15.18
C GLU A 125 22.67 18.81 -14.25
N GLU A 126 22.24 19.96 -14.76
CA GLU A 126 21.68 21.09 -14.02
C GLU A 126 20.57 20.68 -13.04
N TYR A 127 19.79 19.66 -13.42
CA TYR A 127 18.69 19.15 -12.59
C TYR A 127 19.12 18.37 -11.33
N LEU A 128 20.41 18.09 -11.14
CA LEU A 128 20.95 17.52 -9.91
C LEU A 128 21.30 18.60 -8.88
N LEU A 129 21.41 19.84 -9.31
CA LEU A 129 21.71 20.97 -8.46
C LEU A 129 20.45 21.60 -7.85
N PRO A 130 20.55 22.30 -6.72
CA PRO A 130 19.46 23.14 -6.23
C PRO A 130 19.01 24.12 -7.30
N THR A 131 17.70 24.24 -7.50
CA THR A 131 17.13 25.15 -8.49
C THR A 131 17.20 26.60 -8.01
N GLU A 132 17.53 27.53 -8.91
CA GLU A 132 17.46 28.97 -8.66
C GLU A 132 16.02 29.52 -8.77
N ASP A 133 15.10 28.76 -9.36
CA ASP A 133 13.69 29.13 -9.44
C ASP A 133 13.06 29.13 -8.04
N LYS A 134 12.75 30.33 -7.56
CA LYS A 134 12.12 30.52 -6.25
C LYS A 134 10.71 29.93 -6.17
N ALA A 135 9.99 29.86 -7.27
CA ALA A 135 8.67 29.28 -7.30
C ALA A 135 8.72 27.76 -7.14
N VAL A 136 9.80 27.11 -7.54
CA VAL A 136 10.06 25.68 -7.34
C VAL A 136 10.69 25.45 -5.98
N SER A 137 11.79 26.14 -5.65
CA SER A 137 12.56 25.90 -4.42
C SER A 137 11.75 26.15 -3.14
N SER A 138 10.82 27.13 -3.16
CA SER A 138 9.95 27.38 -2.01
C SER A 138 8.95 26.23 -1.74
N GLN A 139 8.62 25.42 -2.71
CA GLN A 139 7.73 24.27 -2.52
C GLN A 139 8.45 23.06 -1.93
N LEU A 140 9.78 22.99 -2.05
CA LEU A 140 10.54 21.83 -1.55
C LEU A 140 10.54 21.75 -0.01
N ILE A 141 10.35 22.86 0.68
CA ILE A 141 10.24 22.88 2.14
C ILE A 141 8.96 22.19 2.65
N ASP A 142 7.94 22.04 1.79
CA ASP A 142 6.70 21.31 2.09
C ASP A 142 6.86 19.79 1.96
N CYS A 143 7.98 19.29 1.44
CA CYS A 143 8.37 17.91 1.53
C CYS A 143 8.74 17.54 2.96
N LEU A 144 8.66 16.26 3.32
CA LEU A 144 8.96 15.79 4.66
C LEU A 144 10.18 14.85 4.66
N ARG A 145 11.04 15.05 5.63
CA ARG A 145 12.18 14.18 5.95
C ARG A 145 12.02 13.60 7.34
N VAL A 146 12.09 12.29 7.43
CA VAL A 146 12.19 11.56 8.69
C VAL A 146 13.63 11.08 8.84
N TRP A 147 14.28 11.50 9.91
CA TRP A 147 15.68 11.16 10.16
C TRP A 147 15.81 9.97 11.11
N ASN A 148 16.78 9.09 10.86
CA ASN A 148 16.95 7.86 11.65
C ASN A 148 17.40 8.11 13.10
N ASP A 149 17.93 9.26 13.42
CA ASP A 149 18.33 9.66 14.78
C ASP A 149 17.14 10.15 15.62
N GLU A 150 16.06 10.58 14.97
CA GLU A 150 14.86 11.11 15.64
C GLU A 150 13.80 10.05 15.92
N ILE A 151 13.89 8.89 15.24
CA ILE A 151 12.95 7.79 15.42
C ILE A 151 13.67 6.47 15.65
N GLY A 152 13.02 5.52 16.30
CA GLY A 152 13.51 4.14 16.45
C GLY A 152 13.51 3.31 15.16
N GLY A 153 13.28 3.93 14.00
CA GLY A 153 13.13 3.33 12.68
C GLY A 153 14.20 3.70 11.67
N GLY A 154 13.88 3.58 10.40
CA GLY A 154 14.69 4.05 9.28
C GLY A 154 14.35 5.48 8.88
N GLY A 155 15.30 6.16 8.22
CA GLY A 155 15.05 7.44 7.59
C GLY A 155 14.12 7.29 6.38
N PHE A 156 13.40 8.36 6.06
CA PHE A 156 12.41 8.36 4.98
C PHE A 156 12.22 9.74 4.39
N PHE A 157 11.87 9.80 3.11
CA PHE A 157 11.49 11.03 2.44
C PHE A 157 10.09 10.88 1.85
N LEU A 158 9.30 11.94 1.92
CA LEU A 158 7.94 12.00 1.42
C LEU A 158 7.66 13.35 0.75
N ALA A 159 7.08 13.32 -0.43
CA ALA A 159 6.48 14.47 -1.06
C ALA A 159 5.06 14.14 -1.52
N VAL A 160 4.10 14.99 -1.19
CA VAL A 160 2.74 14.92 -1.72
C VAL A 160 2.59 15.97 -2.81
N LEU A 161 2.26 15.51 -4.01
CA LEU A 161 2.08 16.36 -5.18
C LEU A 161 0.60 16.37 -5.57
N GLU A 162 0.09 17.51 -6.02
CA GLU A 162 -1.22 17.64 -6.65
C GLU A 162 -1.04 17.90 -8.12
N ARG A 163 -1.71 17.14 -8.97
CA ARG A 163 -1.76 17.43 -10.40
C ARG A 163 -2.61 18.67 -10.65
N ILE A 164 -2.01 19.68 -11.28
CA ILE A 164 -2.67 20.96 -11.60
C ILE A 164 -3.76 20.70 -12.65
N MET A 165 -4.89 21.38 -12.52
CA MET A 165 -5.94 21.42 -13.53
C MET A 165 -5.39 22.19 -14.74
N GLU A 166 -5.22 21.53 -15.87
CA GLU A 166 -5.01 22.24 -17.13
C GLU A 166 -6.36 22.87 -17.53
N GLU A 167 -6.40 24.19 -17.70
CA GLU A 167 -7.51 24.83 -18.37
C GLU A 167 -7.48 24.37 -19.84
N ASP A 168 -8.55 23.67 -20.27
CA ASP A 168 -8.77 23.19 -21.63
C ASP A 168 -7.90 22.01 -22.15
N VAL A 169 -8.16 20.82 -21.68
CA VAL A 169 -8.10 19.66 -22.56
C VAL A 169 -9.52 19.10 -22.69
N SER A 170 -10.29 19.66 -23.61
CA SER A 170 -11.55 19.09 -24.08
C SER A 170 -11.29 17.90 -25.01
N GLY A 171 -10.66 16.89 -24.49
CA GLY A 171 -10.63 15.56 -25.09
C GLY A 171 -11.54 14.69 -24.23
N SER A 172 -12.77 14.42 -24.71
CA SER A 172 -13.61 13.41 -24.08
C SER A 172 -12.88 12.07 -24.15
N ILE A 173 -12.30 11.69 -23.02
CA ILE A 173 -11.79 10.33 -22.85
C ILE A 173 -13.02 9.47 -22.64
N ASP A 174 -13.32 8.61 -23.60
CA ASP A 174 -14.45 7.68 -23.53
C ASP A 174 -14.49 6.97 -22.17
N PRO A 175 -15.63 7.02 -21.48
CA PRO A 175 -15.81 6.21 -20.29
C PRO A 175 -15.64 4.72 -20.66
N PHE A 176 -15.06 3.95 -19.76
CA PHE A 176 -14.74 2.52 -19.87
C PHE A 176 -15.51 1.76 -20.96
N PRO A 177 -14.81 1.20 -21.96
CA PRO A 177 -15.51 0.40 -22.97
C PRO A 177 -16.13 -0.82 -22.30
N SER A 178 -17.30 -1.17 -22.79
CA SER A 178 -18.16 -2.27 -22.32
C SER A 178 -17.38 -3.54 -21.98
N GLN A 179 -17.79 -4.16 -20.89
CA GLN A 179 -17.22 -5.39 -20.34
C GLN A 179 -17.13 -6.50 -21.42
N LYS A 180 -15.95 -7.05 -21.59
CA LYS A 180 -15.76 -8.34 -22.26
C LYS A 180 -15.11 -9.31 -21.28
N THR A 181 -15.52 -10.56 -21.36
CA THR A 181 -15.06 -11.69 -20.54
C THR A 181 -13.56 -11.91 -20.60
N PHE A 182 -12.97 -12.31 -19.49
CA PHE A 182 -11.53 -12.61 -19.38
C PHE A 182 -11.22 -13.96 -20.01
N ASP A 183 -10.22 -14.00 -20.89
CA ASP A 183 -9.85 -15.21 -21.64
C ASP A 183 -8.76 -16.08 -20.94
N ASP A 184 -8.33 -15.73 -19.72
CA ASP A 184 -7.33 -16.50 -18.95
C ASP A 184 -7.72 -16.58 -17.47
N PRO A 185 -8.40 -17.68 -17.07
CA PRO A 185 -8.98 -17.84 -15.73
C PRO A 185 -7.97 -17.94 -14.60
N GLU A 186 -6.75 -18.46 -14.84
CA GLU A 186 -5.84 -18.80 -13.74
C GLU A 186 -5.02 -17.62 -13.20
N SER A 187 -4.75 -16.61 -14.02
CA SER A 187 -3.85 -15.52 -13.64
C SER A 187 -4.56 -14.28 -13.08
N PHE A 188 -5.88 -14.18 -13.24
CA PHE A 188 -6.66 -12.99 -12.86
C PHE A 188 -7.76 -13.30 -11.87
N PRO A 189 -8.12 -12.32 -11.01
CA PRO A 189 -9.33 -12.43 -10.21
C PRO A 189 -10.56 -12.55 -11.12
N GLN A 190 -11.39 -13.55 -10.84
CA GLN A 190 -12.66 -13.80 -11.51
C GLN A 190 -13.80 -13.54 -10.53
N PRO A 191 -14.97 -13.10 -10.98
CA PRO A 191 -16.17 -13.19 -10.17
C PRO A 191 -16.33 -14.64 -9.65
N ILE A 192 -16.91 -14.79 -8.48
CA ILE A 192 -17.23 -16.13 -7.96
C ILE A 192 -18.38 -16.73 -8.78
N ASP A 193 -18.33 -18.04 -9.01
CA ASP A 193 -19.41 -18.79 -9.64
C ASP A 193 -20.54 -19.10 -8.65
N GLU A 194 -21.69 -19.59 -9.17
CA GLU A 194 -22.88 -19.89 -8.37
C GLU A 194 -22.63 -21.01 -7.33
N GLU A 195 -21.78 -21.98 -7.63
CA GLU A 195 -21.43 -23.05 -6.70
C GLU A 195 -20.66 -22.48 -5.51
N ARG A 196 -19.68 -21.62 -5.79
CA ARG A 196 -18.89 -20.93 -4.78
C ARG A 196 -19.74 -19.96 -3.95
N GLU A 197 -20.63 -19.22 -4.60
CA GLU A 197 -21.55 -18.34 -3.91
C GLU A 197 -22.44 -19.11 -2.93
N ARG A 198 -22.94 -20.29 -3.32
CA ARG A 198 -23.75 -21.15 -2.46
C ARG A 198 -22.96 -21.64 -1.24
N GLU A 199 -21.73 -22.15 -1.45
CA GLU A 199 -20.83 -22.57 -0.36
C GLU A 199 -20.55 -21.42 0.63
N LEU A 200 -20.27 -20.23 0.12
CA LEU A 200 -20.03 -19.05 0.95
C LEU A 200 -21.27 -18.64 1.73
N ARG A 201 -22.44 -18.71 1.12
CA ARG A 201 -23.73 -18.38 1.76
C ARG A 201 -24.04 -19.32 2.93
N GLU A 202 -23.68 -20.60 2.83
CA GLU A 202 -23.81 -21.56 3.95
C GLU A 202 -22.91 -21.17 5.15
N ILE A 203 -21.71 -20.65 4.89
CA ILE A 203 -20.73 -20.34 5.94
C ILE A 203 -20.85 -18.90 6.44
N TRP A 204 -21.11 -17.96 5.53
CA TRP A 204 -21.14 -16.52 5.84
C TRP A 204 -22.55 -15.98 6.07
N GLY A 205 -23.58 -16.75 5.74
CA GLY A 205 -25.00 -16.32 5.79
C GLY A 205 -25.40 -15.42 4.63
N SER A 206 -24.53 -14.53 4.19
CA SER A 206 -24.65 -13.68 3.01
C SER A 206 -23.29 -13.60 2.29
N VAL A 207 -23.32 -13.22 1.02
CA VAL A 207 -22.10 -13.07 0.22
C VAL A 207 -22.01 -11.64 -0.30
N PRO A 208 -20.96 -10.89 0.06
CA PRO A 208 -20.75 -9.55 -0.46
C PRO A 208 -20.59 -9.54 -1.98
N THR A 209 -21.11 -8.52 -2.66
CA THR A 209 -21.04 -8.40 -4.13
C THR A 209 -19.64 -8.24 -4.68
N ASN A 210 -18.68 -7.88 -3.85
CA ASN A 210 -17.31 -7.50 -4.20
C ASN A 210 -16.30 -8.61 -3.91
N ILE A 211 -16.75 -9.87 -3.89
CA ILE A 211 -15.89 -11.04 -3.71
C ILE A 211 -15.43 -11.57 -5.06
N TRP A 212 -14.13 -11.80 -5.17
CA TRP A 212 -13.46 -12.31 -6.36
C TRP A 212 -12.66 -13.55 -6.02
N SER A 213 -12.56 -14.47 -6.98
CA SER A 213 -11.72 -15.67 -6.86
C SER A 213 -10.42 -15.52 -7.65
N ARG A 214 -9.30 -15.94 -7.04
CA ARG A 214 -8.01 -16.06 -7.71
C ARG A 214 -7.21 -17.21 -7.12
N GLY A 215 -7.07 -18.28 -7.88
CA GLY A 215 -6.37 -19.48 -7.42
C GLY A 215 -6.92 -19.99 -6.08
N LYS A 216 -6.09 -19.97 -5.04
CA LYS A 216 -6.47 -20.45 -3.69
C LYS A 216 -6.95 -19.33 -2.75
N SER A 217 -7.38 -18.20 -3.28
CA SER A 217 -7.77 -17.03 -2.48
C SER A 217 -9.08 -16.44 -2.96
N LEU A 218 -9.91 -16.06 -2.01
CA LEU A 218 -11.02 -15.14 -2.22
C LEU A 218 -10.57 -13.75 -1.79
N LEU A 219 -10.88 -12.76 -2.61
CA LEU A 219 -10.47 -11.38 -2.43
C LEU A 219 -11.71 -10.51 -2.28
N TRP A 220 -11.71 -9.61 -1.31
CA TRP A 220 -12.69 -8.54 -1.20
C TRP A 220 -12.12 -7.25 -1.78
N SER A 221 -12.89 -6.53 -2.57
CA SER A 221 -12.47 -5.24 -3.14
C SER A 221 -13.59 -4.20 -3.03
N SER A 222 -13.29 -2.92 -3.27
CA SER A 222 -14.32 -1.89 -3.43
C SER A 222 -14.93 -1.93 -4.85
N ASP A 223 -16.07 -1.25 -5.04
CA ASP A 223 -16.76 -1.21 -6.33
C ASP A 223 -15.91 -0.57 -7.42
N GLU A 224 -15.14 0.48 -7.08
CA GLU A 224 -14.25 1.15 -8.02
C GLU A 224 -13.16 0.21 -8.52
N ILE A 225 -12.59 -0.64 -7.65
CA ILE A 225 -11.60 -1.65 -8.05
C ILE A 225 -12.25 -2.71 -8.94
N ARG A 226 -13.51 -3.06 -8.68
CA ARG A 226 -14.30 -3.97 -9.51
C ARG A 226 -14.46 -3.44 -10.93
N GLU A 227 -14.74 -2.16 -11.10
CA GLU A 227 -14.84 -1.51 -12.42
C GLU A 227 -13.50 -1.57 -13.16
N ILE A 228 -12.38 -1.27 -12.50
CA ILE A 228 -11.03 -1.35 -13.07
C ILE A 228 -10.72 -2.79 -13.53
N TRP A 229 -11.09 -3.81 -12.75
CA TRP A 229 -10.88 -5.20 -13.13
C TRP A 229 -11.85 -5.71 -14.17
N GLY A 230 -13.08 -5.26 -14.14
CA GLY A 230 -14.11 -5.61 -15.11
C GLY A 230 -13.84 -5.06 -16.52
N ALA A 231 -12.95 -4.07 -16.64
CA ALA A 231 -12.60 -3.48 -17.92
C ALA A 231 -11.79 -4.43 -18.80
N GLN A 232 -12.14 -4.46 -20.09
CA GLN A 232 -11.56 -5.37 -21.07
C GLN A 232 -10.06 -5.14 -21.29
N ARG A 233 -9.33 -6.26 -21.44
CA ARG A 233 -7.92 -6.30 -21.85
C ARG A 233 -7.77 -6.37 -23.36
N THR A 234 -7.13 -5.38 -23.96
CA THR A 234 -6.44 -5.57 -25.23
C THR A 234 -5.04 -4.96 -25.13
N ARG A 235 -4.02 -5.64 -25.68
CA ARG A 235 -2.63 -5.14 -25.73
C ARG A 235 -2.51 -3.75 -26.37
N LYS A 236 -3.41 -3.41 -27.28
CA LYS A 236 -3.44 -2.13 -27.99
C LYS A 236 -4.20 -1.03 -27.26
N SER A 237 -5.31 -1.35 -26.61
CA SER A 237 -6.17 -0.35 -25.97
C SER A 237 -5.61 0.23 -24.66
N GLY A 238 -4.66 -0.45 -24.02
CA GLY A 238 -3.96 0.10 -22.87
C GLY A 238 -3.01 1.26 -23.22
N ARG A 239 -2.55 1.35 -24.46
CA ARG A 239 -1.69 2.47 -24.92
C ARG A 239 -2.47 3.74 -25.22
N GLU A 240 -3.72 3.60 -25.64
CA GLU A 240 -4.57 4.74 -26.01
C GLU A 240 -5.14 5.49 -24.80
N LEU A 241 -5.23 4.80 -23.65
CA LEU A 241 -5.81 5.39 -22.42
C LEU A 241 -4.79 6.05 -21.50
N ILE A 242 -3.50 5.88 -21.79
CA ILE A 242 -2.43 6.39 -20.95
C ILE A 242 -1.57 7.33 -21.79
N PRO A 243 -1.49 8.61 -21.45
CA PRO A 243 -0.60 9.53 -22.15
C PRO A 243 0.85 9.07 -22.12
N GLY A 244 1.54 9.16 -23.25
CA GLY A 244 2.97 8.86 -23.40
C GLY A 244 3.31 7.53 -24.06
N ASP A 245 4.35 7.53 -24.91
CA ASP A 245 4.76 6.42 -25.78
C ASP A 245 5.43 5.23 -25.07
N ARG A 246 5.84 5.37 -23.81
CA ARG A 246 6.66 4.39 -23.07
C ARG A 246 5.89 3.65 -21.98
N TRP A 247 4.60 3.45 -22.16
CA TRP A 247 3.81 2.74 -21.17
C TRP A 247 4.16 1.25 -21.10
N ARG A 248 4.48 0.79 -19.89
CA ARG A 248 4.55 -0.64 -19.57
C ARG A 248 3.31 -1.00 -18.74
N PRO A 249 2.61 -2.08 -19.10
CA PRO A 249 1.41 -2.47 -18.36
C PRO A 249 1.73 -2.73 -16.89
N LEU A 250 0.90 -2.18 -15.98
CA LEU A 250 1.01 -2.44 -14.56
C LEU A 250 0.77 -3.91 -14.27
N LYS A 251 1.68 -4.53 -13.52
CA LYS A 251 1.47 -5.88 -13.00
C LYS A 251 0.63 -5.79 -11.73
N VAL A 252 -0.62 -6.22 -11.80
CA VAL A 252 -1.45 -6.32 -10.60
C VAL A 252 -1.08 -7.59 -9.85
N ILE A 253 -0.53 -7.39 -8.66
CA ILE A 253 -0.15 -8.47 -7.74
C ILE A 253 -1.30 -8.79 -6.81
N HIS A 254 -2.10 -7.80 -6.46
CA HIS A 254 -3.15 -7.90 -5.45
C HIS A 254 -4.38 -7.07 -5.81
N LEU A 255 -5.55 -7.56 -5.42
CA LEU A 255 -6.82 -6.87 -5.59
C LEU A 255 -7.53 -6.82 -4.22
N GLY A 256 -7.54 -5.67 -3.57
CA GLY A 256 -8.19 -5.50 -2.27
C GLY A 256 -7.60 -6.36 -1.15
N LEU A 257 -8.44 -6.84 -0.25
CA LEU A 257 -8.05 -7.68 0.89
C LEU A 257 -8.29 -9.16 0.59
N ILE A 258 -7.40 -10.03 1.08
CA ILE A 258 -7.68 -11.46 1.08
C ILE A 258 -8.78 -11.71 2.12
N ALA A 259 -9.96 -12.07 1.65
CA ALA A 259 -11.13 -12.35 2.49
C ALA A 259 -11.08 -13.77 3.07
N ALA A 260 -10.71 -14.74 2.23
CA ALA A 260 -10.64 -16.13 2.64
C ALA A 260 -9.57 -16.92 1.86
N ARG A 261 -9.23 -18.09 2.36
CA ARG A 261 -8.36 -19.07 1.71
C ARG A 261 -9.15 -20.32 1.35
N LEU A 262 -8.79 -20.90 0.21
CA LEU A 262 -9.37 -22.15 -0.29
C LEU A 262 -8.36 -23.29 -0.15
N ARG A 263 -8.86 -24.48 0.18
CA ARG A 263 -8.09 -25.73 0.20
C ARG A 263 -8.88 -26.79 -0.55
N LYS A 264 -8.25 -27.41 -1.56
CA LYS A 264 -8.91 -28.41 -2.42
C LYS A 264 -10.24 -27.91 -2.99
N GLY A 265 -10.28 -26.64 -3.41
CA GLY A 265 -11.46 -26.04 -3.98
C GLY A 265 -12.55 -25.60 -2.99
N ARG A 266 -12.45 -25.86 -1.70
CA ARG A 266 -13.44 -25.50 -0.67
C ARG A 266 -12.92 -24.40 0.26
N LEU A 267 -13.82 -23.68 0.92
CA LEU A 267 -13.45 -22.66 1.91
C LEU A 267 -12.72 -23.31 3.08
N ASP A 268 -11.45 -22.96 3.24
CA ASP A 268 -10.60 -23.43 4.35
C ASP A 268 -10.75 -22.50 5.57
N ARG A 269 -10.63 -21.20 5.36
CA ARG A 269 -10.73 -20.21 6.43
C ARG A 269 -11.02 -18.80 5.93
N THR A 270 -11.74 -18.03 6.73
CA THR A 270 -11.84 -16.57 6.64
C THR A 270 -10.59 -15.93 7.26
N VAL A 271 -10.05 -14.88 6.64
CA VAL A 271 -8.76 -14.30 7.07
C VAL A 271 -8.97 -13.17 8.08
N SER A 272 -8.24 -13.19 9.20
CA SER A 272 -8.34 -12.21 10.30
C SER A 272 -8.27 -10.76 9.82
N ARG A 273 -7.38 -10.45 8.85
CA ARG A 273 -7.17 -9.09 8.33
C ARG A 273 -8.43 -8.49 7.67
N ALA A 274 -9.23 -9.33 7.03
CA ALA A 274 -10.47 -8.92 6.38
C ALA A 274 -11.70 -9.09 7.30
N ALA A 275 -11.57 -9.84 8.39
CA ALA A 275 -12.69 -10.24 9.23
C ALA A 275 -13.51 -9.05 9.77
N ARG A 276 -12.84 -7.96 10.17
CA ARG A 276 -13.51 -6.75 10.66
C ARG A 276 -14.39 -6.12 9.56
N ARG A 277 -13.88 -6.01 8.36
CA ARG A 277 -14.64 -5.47 7.22
C ARG A 277 -15.78 -6.40 6.79
N LEU A 278 -15.48 -7.70 6.72
CA LEU A 278 -16.47 -8.71 6.36
C LEU A 278 -17.61 -8.80 7.40
N ARG A 279 -17.35 -8.54 8.68
CA ARG A 279 -18.35 -8.58 9.75
C ARG A 279 -19.51 -7.60 9.52
N GLU A 280 -19.31 -6.54 8.77
CA GLU A 280 -20.35 -5.56 8.43
C GLU A 280 -21.30 -6.09 7.34
N GLU A 281 -20.87 -7.09 6.58
CA GLU A 281 -21.58 -7.60 5.40
C GLU A 281 -22.03 -9.06 5.54
N ILE A 282 -21.42 -9.85 6.46
CA ILE A 282 -21.71 -11.28 6.66
C ILE A 282 -22.02 -11.59 8.12
N SER A 283 -22.76 -12.66 8.38
CA SER A 283 -23.18 -13.06 9.73
C SER A 283 -22.30 -14.14 10.40
N GLY A 284 -21.48 -14.83 9.65
CA GLY A 284 -20.62 -15.92 10.16
C GLY A 284 -19.22 -15.91 9.53
N PRO A 285 -18.28 -16.71 10.02
CA PRO A 285 -18.30 -17.60 11.19
C PRO A 285 -17.71 -16.94 12.47
N PHE A 286 -18.32 -15.87 12.94
CA PHE A 286 -17.84 -15.08 14.11
C PHE A 286 -18.32 -15.68 15.43
N VAL A 287 -17.44 -15.68 16.45
CA VAL A 287 -17.75 -16.06 17.82
C VAL A 287 -17.18 -15.01 18.78
N ASN A 288 -18.03 -14.42 19.59
CA ASN A 288 -17.60 -13.45 20.59
C ASN A 288 -16.95 -14.19 21.77
N VAL A 289 -15.81 -13.69 22.23
CA VAL A 289 -15.05 -14.25 23.36
C VAL A 289 -14.50 -13.11 24.24
N ASP A 290 -14.12 -13.48 25.46
CA ASP A 290 -13.42 -12.54 26.33
C ASP A 290 -12.05 -12.17 25.75
N GLU A 291 -11.62 -10.94 25.98
CA GLU A 291 -10.36 -10.41 25.45
C GLU A 291 -9.15 -11.26 25.89
N ASN A 292 -9.18 -11.79 27.12
CA ASN A 292 -8.13 -12.64 27.66
C ASN A 292 -7.91 -13.92 26.84
N VAL A 293 -8.96 -14.46 26.23
CA VAL A 293 -8.86 -15.65 25.35
C VAL A 293 -8.02 -15.32 24.12
N ILE A 294 -8.25 -14.13 23.52
CA ILE A 294 -7.46 -13.69 22.37
C ILE A 294 -6.01 -13.44 22.78
N ASP A 295 -5.77 -12.81 23.93
CA ASP A 295 -4.42 -12.57 24.44
C ASP A 295 -3.66 -13.87 24.70
N ASP A 296 -4.29 -14.85 25.31
CA ASP A 296 -3.70 -16.14 25.57
C ASP A 296 -3.30 -16.88 24.27
N ILE A 297 -4.19 -16.86 23.27
CA ILE A 297 -3.90 -17.48 21.96
C ILE A 297 -2.77 -16.74 21.24
N LEU A 298 -2.75 -15.41 21.26
CA LEU A 298 -1.69 -14.61 20.66
C LEU A 298 -0.32 -14.83 21.34
N ARG A 299 -0.32 -15.15 22.66
CA ARG A 299 0.88 -15.53 23.42
C ARG A 299 1.32 -16.99 23.18
N GLY A 300 0.58 -17.74 22.37
CA GLY A 300 0.92 -19.11 21.99
C GLY A 300 0.26 -20.18 22.85
N LYS A 301 -0.68 -19.83 23.74
CA LYS A 301 -1.49 -20.81 24.44
C LYS A 301 -2.53 -21.40 23.48
N GLU A 302 -2.86 -22.67 23.69
CA GLU A 302 -3.92 -23.37 22.96
C GLU A 302 -4.97 -23.88 23.98
N PRO A 303 -5.91 -22.99 24.40
CA PRO A 303 -6.91 -23.34 25.40
C PRO A 303 -7.80 -24.49 24.91
N LEU A 304 -8.35 -25.27 25.84
CA LEU A 304 -9.35 -26.27 25.52
C LEU A 304 -10.65 -25.56 25.07
N ARG A 305 -11.33 -26.14 24.09
CA ARG A 305 -12.64 -25.61 23.65
C ARG A 305 -13.65 -25.54 24.79
N THR A 306 -13.61 -26.52 25.69
CA THR A 306 -14.50 -26.60 26.88
C THR A 306 -14.29 -25.49 27.89
N ASP A 307 -13.11 -24.86 27.91
CA ASP A 307 -12.78 -23.78 28.84
C ASP A 307 -13.31 -22.42 28.36
N ILE A 308 -13.82 -22.37 27.13
CA ILE A 308 -14.36 -21.15 26.51
C ILE A 308 -15.87 -21.35 26.32
N SER A 309 -16.68 -20.73 27.15
CA SER A 309 -18.13 -20.93 27.21
C SER A 309 -18.82 -20.74 25.84
N SER A 310 -18.43 -19.73 25.09
CA SER A 310 -18.99 -19.45 23.76
C SER A 310 -18.58 -20.42 22.64
N LEU A 311 -17.67 -21.36 22.93
CA LEU A 311 -17.21 -22.39 22.00
C LEU A 311 -17.65 -23.80 22.37
N GLN A 312 -18.21 -24.03 23.55
CA GLN A 312 -18.58 -25.38 24.03
C GLN A 312 -19.51 -26.11 23.06
N ASP A 313 -20.56 -25.42 22.59
CA ASP A 313 -21.56 -25.95 21.68
C ASP A 313 -21.29 -25.66 20.19
N THR A 314 -20.12 -25.12 19.88
CA THR A 314 -19.75 -24.76 18.51
C THR A 314 -19.19 -25.99 17.76
N ASP A 315 -19.64 -26.22 16.53
CA ASP A 315 -19.06 -27.25 15.68
C ASP A 315 -17.57 -27.04 15.42
N ARG A 316 -16.86 -28.15 15.23
CA ARG A 316 -15.44 -28.12 14.84
C ARG A 316 -15.25 -27.44 13.50
N GLY A 317 -14.21 -26.64 13.35
CA GLY A 317 -13.90 -25.96 12.09
C GLY A 317 -13.24 -24.61 12.26
N SER A 318 -13.10 -23.90 11.14
CA SER A 318 -12.57 -22.55 11.12
C SER A 318 -13.58 -21.56 11.70
N ARG A 319 -13.12 -20.70 12.63
CA ARG A 319 -13.93 -19.64 13.24
C ARG A 319 -13.11 -18.35 13.31
N ILE A 320 -13.80 -17.24 13.43
CA ILE A 320 -13.21 -15.94 13.77
C ILE A 320 -13.64 -15.58 15.19
N LEU A 321 -12.70 -15.59 16.10
CA LEU A 321 -12.91 -15.06 17.43
C LEU A 321 -12.95 -13.55 17.40
N VAL A 322 -13.92 -12.97 18.09
CA VAL A 322 -14.08 -11.52 18.21
C VAL A 322 -14.04 -11.14 19.68
N GLY A 323 -13.01 -10.39 20.06
CA GLY A 323 -12.88 -9.84 21.40
C GLY A 323 -13.84 -8.67 21.66
N SER A 324 -14.07 -8.33 22.92
CA SER A 324 -14.94 -7.23 23.35
C SER A 324 -14.54 -5.88 22.75
N ARG A 325 -13.28 -5.71 22.36
CA ARG A 325 -12.73 -4.51 21.70
C ARG A 325 -12.76 -4.58 20.17
N GLY A 326 -13.47 -5.57 19.60
CA GLY A 326 -13.64 -5.74 18.15
C GLY A 326 -12.43 -6.37 17.43
N TYR A 327 -11.47 -6.93 18.16
CA TYR A 327 -10.34 -7.63 17.59
C TYR A 327 -10.77 -8.96 16.98
N CYS A 328 -10.32 -9.26 15.78
CA CYS A 328 -10.70 -10.48 15.05
C CYS A 328 -9.50 -11.40 14.88
N LEU A 329 -9.63 -12.67 15.29
CA LEU A 329 -8.57 -13.68 15.18
C LEU A 329 -9.10 -14.96 14.53
N ALA A 330 -8.53 -15.37 13.40
CA ALA A 330 -8.85 -16.64 12.76
C ALA A 330 -8.24 -17.81 13.55
N VAL A 331 -9.09 -18.77 13.90
CA VAL A 331 -8.71 -19.96 14.64
C VAL A 331 -9.33 -21.23 14.06
N TRP A 332 -8.72 -22.36 14.34
CA TRP A 332 -9.33 -23.67 14.17
C TRP A 332 -9.85 -24.14 15.54
N VAL A 333 -11.12 -24.44 15.60
CA VAL A 333 -11.78 -24.99 16.79
C VAL A 333 -11.84 -26.51 16.66
N GLY A 334 -11.02 -27.21 17.44
CA GLY A 334 -10.99 -28.66 17.60
C GLY A 334 -11.31 -29.03 19.05
N ASN A 335 -10.55 -29.95 19.65
CA ASN A 335 -10.55 -30.12 21.10
C ASN A 335 -9.82 -28.95 21.77
N ARG A 336 -8.81 -28.40 21.09
CA ARG A 336 -8.15 -27.14 21.45
C ARG A 336 -8.44 -26.08 20.40
N VAL A 337 -8.28 -24.82 20.79
CA VAL A 337 -8.40 -23.68 19.90
C VAL A 337 -7.00 -23.26 19.44
N THR A 338 -6.75 -23.48 18.14
CA THR A 338 -5.43 -23.24 17.52
C THR A 338 -5.47 -22.04 16.60
N PRO A 339 -4.53 -21.06 16.69
CA PRO A 339 -4.51 -19.92 15.81
C PRO A 339 -4.21 -20.31 14.36
N MET A 340 -4.96 -19.75 13.41
CA MET A 340 -4.75 -19.93 11.97
C MET A 340 -3.96 -18.76 11.36
N VAL A 341 -3.10 -18.16 12.13
CA VAL A 341 -2.19 -17.06 11.74
C VAL A 341 -0.76 -17.48 12.02
N SER A 342 0.18 -16.97 11.22
CA SER A 342 1.61 -17.26 11.40
C SER A 342 2.16 -16.68 12.72
N GLN A 343 3.29 -17.20 13.16
CA GLN A 343 3.95 -16.67 14.36
C GLN A 343 4.32 -15.19 14.20
N SER A 344 4.79 -14.78 13.02
CA SER A 344 5.08 -13.39 12.71
C SER A 344 3.85 -12.50 12.76
N GLU A 345 2.71 -12.98 12.22
CA GLU A 345 1.43 -12.25 12.33
C GLU A 345 1.00 -12.11 13.79
N ARG A 346 1.11 -13.18 14.61
CA ARG A 346 0.79 -13.12 16.04
C ARG A 346 1.62 -12.07 16.77
N THR A 347 2.93 -12.00 16.47
CA THR A 347 3.83 -11.00 17.07
C THR A 347 3.40 -9.58 16.71
N VAL A 348 3.09 -9.31 15.44
CA VAL A 348 2.59 -8.00 14.99
C VAL A 348 1.26 -7.67 15.65
N MET A 349 0.32 -8.63 15.68
CA MET A 349 -1.00 -8.42 16.28
C MET A 349 -0.90 -8.08 17.78
N ARG A 350 0.02 -8.70 18.51
CA ARG A 350 0.32 -8.35 19.92
C ARG A 350 0.86 -6.94 20.04
N GLY A 351 1.89 -6.58 19.27
CA GLY A 351 2.48 -5.25 19.32
C GLY A 351 1.48 -4.12 19.04
N VAL A 352 0.59 -4.31 18.06
CA VAL A 352 -0.48 -3.34 17.78
C VAL A 352 -1.46 -3.23 18.95
N ARG A 353 -1.79 -4.34 19.63
CA ARG A 353 -2.67 -4.32 20.81
C ARG A 353 -2.01 -3.60 21.98
N ASP A 354 -0.75 -3.92 22.27
CA ASP A 354 -0.01 -3.29 23.38
C ASP A 354 0.10 -1.77 23.19
N LEU A 355 0.37 -1.31 21.96
CA LEU A 355 0.39 0.12 21.62
C LEU A 355 -0.99 0.79 21.74
N SER A 356 -2.06 0.08 21.39
CA SER A 356 -3.42 0.62 21.49
C SER A 356 -3.92 0.72 22.94
N PHE A 357 -3.26 0.08 23.89
CA PHE A 357 -3.70 -0.04 25.29
C PHE A 357 -2.76 0.60 26.30
N GLY A 358 -1.50 0.86 25.92
CA GLY A 358 -0.49 1.51 26.78
C GLY A 358 -0.73 2.99 27.07
N THR A 359 -1.69 3.63 26.44
CA THR A 359 -1.98 5.08 26.61
C THR A 359 -3.13 5.39 27.56
N LYS A 360 -3.61 4.44 28.38
CA LYS A 360 -4.74 4.65 29.33
C LYS A 360 -4.46 4.30 30.80
N GLU A 361 -3.21 4.06 31.18
CA GLU A 361 -2.85 3.82 32.58
C GLU A 361 -1.97 4.92 33.21
N GLU A 362 -1.89 6.11 32.61
CA GLU A 362 -1.30 7.31 33.23
C GLU A 362 -2.31 8.47 33.18
N GLU A 363 -3.40 8.37 33.95
CA GLU A 363 -4.16 9.50 34.51
C GLU A 363 -4.71 9.13 35.90
#